data_071a0b9bc32d2e15b8af40a19c90085d
#
_entry.id   071a0b9bc32d2e15b8af40a19c90085d
#
_cell.length_a   1.000
_cell.length_b   1.000
_cell.length_c   1.000
_cell.angle_alpha   90.00
_cell.angle_beta   90.00
_cell.angle_gamma   90.00
#
_symmetry.space_group_name_H-M   'P 1'
#
loop_
_entity.id
_entity.type
_entity.pdbx_description
1 polymer ?
#
loop_
_entity_poly.entity_id
_entity_poly.type
_entity_poly.pdbx_seq_one_letter_code
_entity_poly.pdbx_strand_id
1 'polypeptide(L)'
;MELRGGRFSPSPFNFATIDIFYSANQAQLLKEKLKKAFLGRELVPVMEVLKNEDEDIRQYGDFLFQNDYAPYTAKQWNVSPNEIDPSVLARVPVRMSYRDGYFDDTYQVMPDHSFATFFENLLNHPNISIHLGIEALDHLAAKDGKFWLDGQVCPVPAVYTGALDEWFGCVYGRLPYRSLRFEWKYTEEDSYQPAPVVAYPQAKGYMRITEYKNCLYNREKAAAMR
;
A
#
# COMPACT_ATOMS: atom_id res chain seq x y z
N MET A 1 -3.93 8.31 7.90
CA MET A 1 -2.51 8.65 8.16
C MET A 1 -2.43 9.74 9.21
N GLU A 2 -1.54 9.62 10.18
CA GLU A 2 -1.26 10.70 11.13
C GLU A 2 -0.20 11.65 10.57
N LEU A 3 -0.51 12.94 10.55
CA LEU A 3 0.40 13.99 10.11
C LEU A 3 0.71 14.98 11.25
N ARG A 4 1.33 16.08 10.91
CA ARG A 4 1.78 17.10 11.87
C ARG A 4 0.70 17.50 12.88
N GLY A 5 1.06 17.48 14.16
CA GLY A 5 0.18 17.88 15.26
C GLY A 5 -0.89 16.85 15.63
N GLY A 6 -0.69 15.58 15.32
CA GLY A 6 -1.62 14.49 15.67
C GLY A 6 -2.93 14.49 14.88
N ARG A 7 -2.99 15.25 13.76
CA ARG A 7 -4.17 15.27 12.91
C ARG A 7 -4.12 14.14 11.88
N PHE A 8 -5.26 13.53 11.64
CA PHE A 8 -5.40 12.41 10.71
C PHE A 8 -5.90 12.88 9.36
N SER A 9 -5.31 12.35 8.30
CA SER A 9 -5.64 12.63 6.91
C SER A 9 -5.97 11.34 6.18
N PRO A 10 -6.84 11.37 5.15
CA PRO A 10 -7.00 10.24 4.23
C PRO A 10 -5.67 9.84 3.57
N SER A 11 -5.60 8.62 3.09
CA SER A 11 -4.53 8.15 2.19
C SER A 11 -5.18 7.31 1.10
N PRO A 12 -4.98 7.64 -0.18
CA PRO A 12 -4.16 8.76 -0.73
C PRO A 12 -4.63 10.14 -0.27
N PHE A 13 -3.71 11.11 -0.24
CA PHE A 13 -4.06 12.49 0.05
C PHE A 13 -5.05 13.02 -0.98
N ASN A 14 -6.07 13.71 -0.49
CA ASN A 14 -7.15 14.25 -1.30
C ASN A 14 -7.53 15.67 -0.82
N PHE A 15 -8.60 16.24 -1.31
CA PHE A 15 -9.02 17.59 -0.91
C PHE A 15 -9.42 17.70 0.56
N ALA A 16 -9.84 16.62 1.22
CA ALA A 16 -10.07 16.65 2.66
C ALA A 16 -8.77 16.89 3.45
N THR A 17 -7.62 16.45 2.95
CA THR A 17 -6.31 16.77 3.52
C THR A 17 -6.09 18.29 3.56
N ILE A 18 -6.43 18.99 2.48
CA ILE A 18 -6.31 20.45 2.41
C ILE A 18 -7.23 21.10 3.44
N ASP A 19 -8.48 20.65 3.55
CA ASP A 19 -9.44 21.21 4.51
C ASP A 19 -9.03 20.98 5.99
N ILE A 20 -8.28 19.91 6.26
CA ILE A 20 -7.78 19.61 7.61
C ILE A 20 -6.65 20.57 8.02
N PHE A 21 -5.78 20.97 7.09
CA PHE A 21 -4.53 21.67 7.41
C PHE A 21 -4.52 23.15 7.07
N TYR A 22 -5.44 23.64 6.24
CA TYR A 22 -5.52 25.03 5.80
C TYR A 22 -6.82 25.71 6.30
N SER A 23 -6.81 27.02 6.41
CA SER A 23 -8.04 27.78 6.67
C SER A 23 -9.01 27.66 5.49
N ALA A 24 -10.31 27.87 5.70
CA ALA A 24 -11.32 27.69 4.66
C ALA A 24 -11.00 28.47 3.36
N ASN A 25 -10.58 29.74 3.49
CA ASN A 25 -10.22 30.56 2.34
C ASN A 25 -8.98 30.06 1.60
N GLN A 26 -7.94 29.68 2.33
CA GLN A 26 -6.72 29.11 1.75
C GLN A 26 -6.99 27.75 1.09
N ALA A 27 -7.79 26.92 1.75
CA ALA A 27 -8.18 25.61 1.21
C ALA A 27 -8.94 25.73 -0.11
N GLN A 28 -9.90 26.66 -0.18
CA GLN A 28 -10.65 26.90 -1.40
C GLN A 28 -9.73 27.37 -2.55
N LEU A 29 -8.91 28.37 -2.28
CA LEU A 29 -7.97 28.91 -3.27
C LEU A 29 -6.98 27.84 -3.77
N LEU A 30 -6.40 27.06 -2.86
CA LEU A 30 -5.45 26.02 -3.21
C LEU A 30 -6.09 24.92 -4.08
N LYS A 31 -7.32 24.48 -3.75
CA LYS A 31 -8.05 23.49 -4.56
C LYS A 31 -8.35 24.00 -5.97
N GLU A 32 -8.70 25.28 -6.13
CA GLU A 32 -8.92 25.90 -7.45
C GLU A 32 -7.63 25.97 -8.26
N LYS A 33 -6.52 26.37 -7.63
CA LYS A 33 -5.20 26.39 -8.26
C LYS A 33 -4.78 24.99 -8.72
N LEU A 34 -4.93 23.97 -7.88
CA LEU A 34 -4.61 22.57 -8.21
C LEU A 34 -5.43 22.08 -9.40
N LYS A 35 -6.75 22.29 -9.40
CA LYS A 35 -7.61 21.90 -10.53
C LYS A 35 -7.19 22.55 -11.84
N LYS A 36 -6.83 23.82 -11.79
CA LYS A 36 -6.38 24.60 -12.96
C LYS A 36 -5.01 24.13 -13.45
N ALA A 37 -4.04 23.99 -12.55
CA ALA A 37 -2.66 23.62 -12.88
C ALA A 37 -2.56 22.23 -13.52
N PHE A 38 -3.37 21.29 -13.04
CA PHE A 38 -3.35 19.91 -13.52
C PHE A 38 -4.48 19.56 -14.49
N LEU A 39 -5.14 20.56 -15.07
CA LEU A 39 -6.14 20.43 -16.13
C LEU A 39 -7.25 19.41 -15.81
N GLY A 40 -7.68 19.35 -14.56
CA GLY A 40 -8.73 18.43 -14.10
C GLY A 40 -8.31 16.95 -13.97
N ARG A 41 -7.01 16.65 -14.04
CA ARG A 41 -6.52 15.29 -13.75
C ARG A 41 -6.90 14.91 -12.32
N GLU A 42 -7.44 13.71 -12.16
CA GLU A 42 -7.88 13.18 -10.85
C GLU A 42 -6.69 12.75 -9.98
N LEU A 43 -5.67 12.14 -10.59
CA LEU A 43 -4.50 11.60 -9.92
C LEU A 43 -3.24 12.31 -10.41
N VAL A 44 -2.48 12.89 -9.50
CA VAL A 44 -1.26 13.62 -9.80
C VAL A 44 -0.12 13.12 -8.90
N PRO A 45 1.01 12.65 -9.48
CA PRO A 45 2.17 12.29 -8.69
C PRO A 45 2.67 13.45 -7.82
N VAL A 46 3.01 13.19 -6.57
CA VAL A 46 3.50 14.23 -5.65
C VAL A 46 4.71 14.98 -6.19
N MET A 47 5.55 14.32 -6.99
CA MET A 47 6.70 14.94 -7.62
C MET A 47 6.33 16.01 -8.66
N GLU A 48 5.16 15.92 -9.31
CA GLU A 48 4.65 16.98 -10.18
C GLU A 48 4.13 18.17 -9.37
N VAL A 49 3.50 17.89 -8.21
CA VAL A 49 3.05 18.94 -7.28
C VAL A 49 4.24 19.72 -6.75
N LEU A 50 5.32 19.06 -6.34
CA LEU A 50 6.58 19.64 -5.87
C LEU A 50 7.29 20.52 -6.90
N LYS A 51 7.18 20.20 -8.18
CA LYS A 51 7.85 20.90 -9.28
C LYS A 51 6.99 22.00 -9.92
N ASN A 52 5.79 22.25 -9.37
CA ASN A 52 4.88 23.25 -9.93
C ASN A 52 5.45 24.67 -9.80
N GLU A 53 5.17 25.52 -10.77
CA GLU A 53 5.63 26.93 -10.77
C GLU A 53 4.86 27.78 -9.75
N ASP A 54 3.59 27.47 -9.49
CA ASP A 54 2.79 28.15 -8.46
C ASP A 54 3.31 27.80 -7.07
N GLU A 55 3.64 28.82 -6.29
CA GLU A 55 4.26 28.66 -4.98
C GLU A 55 3.36 27.98 -3.97
N ASP A 56 2.05 28.25 -3.95
CA ASP A 56 1.12 27.63 -3.02
C ASP A 56 1.00 26.12 -3.29
N ILE A 57 0.98 25.74 -4.58
CA ILE A 57 0.97 24.33 -5.01
C ILE A 57 2.26 23.65 -4.58
N ARG A 58 3.40 24.28 -4.81
CA ARG A 58 4.71 23.73 -4.40
C ARG A 58 4.81 23.58 -2.89
N GLN A 59 4.39 24.56 -2.12
CA GLN A 59 4.38 24.51 -0.65
C GLN A 59 3.47 23.40 -0.13
N TYR A 60 2.34 23.14 -0.78
CA TYR A 60 1.50 22.00 -0.46
C TYR A 60 2.19 20.67 -0.75
N GLY A 61 2.84 20.57 -1.90
CA GLY A 61 3.69 19.41 -2.24
C GLY A 61 4.78 19.16 -1.20
N ASP A 62 5.50 20.21 -0.81
CA ASP A 62 6.54 20.15 0.23
C ASP A 62 5.95 19.71 1.58
N PHE A 63 4.79 20.23 1.96
CA PHE A 63 4.10 19.80 3.18
C PHE A 63 3.81 18.30 3.18
N LEU A 64 3.26 17.76 2.10
CA LEU A 64 2.99 16.33 1.98
C LEU A 64 4.29 15.52 1.98
N PHE A 65 5.28 15.96 1.22
CA PHE A 65 6.55 15.28 1.08
C PHE A 65 7.29 15.15 2.41
N GLN A 66 7.43 16.25 3.14
CA GLN A 66 8.17 16.29 4.40
C GLN A 66 7.43 15.59 5.56
N ASN A 67 6.11 15.57 5.54
CA ASN A 67 5.34 14.99 6.64
C ASN A 67 4.97 13.53 6.44
N ASP A 68 4.99 13.03 5.20
CA ASP A 68 4.63 11.65 4.90
C ASP A 68 5.60 10.95 3.96
N TYR A 69 5.66 11.35 2.68
CA TYR A 69 6.33 10.57 1.64
C TYR A 69 7.79 10.25 1.99
N ALA A 70 8.56 11.27 2.38
CA ALA A 70 9.97 11.11 2.71
C ALA A 70 10.17 10.28 3.99
N PRO A 71 9.57 10.63 5.15
CA PRO A 71 9.82 9.89 6.39
C PRO A 71 9.22 8.48 6.36
N TYR A 72 8.06 8.27 5.73
CA TYR A 72 7.45 6.95 5.62
C TYR A 72 8.28 6.03 4.75
N THR A 73 8.68 6.50 3.56
CA THR A 73 9.48 5.70 2.62
C THR A 73 10.88 5.43 3.16
N ALA A 74 11.54 6.45 3.73
CA ALA A 74 12.83 6.28 4.37
C ALA A 74 12.79 5.21 5.47
N LYS A 75 11.76 5.22 6.31
CA LYS A 75 11.54 4.23 7.35
C LYS A 75 11.28 2.83 6.77
N GLN A 76 10.47 2.74 5.72
CA GLN A 76 10.14 1.48 5.06
C GLN A 76 11.39 0.82 4.46
N TRP A 77 12.24 1.60 3.82
CA TRP A 77 13.45 1.10 3.14
C TRP A 77 14.70 1.17 4.01
N ASN A 78 14.62 1.84 5.18
CA ASN A 78 15.75 2.10 6.07
C ASN A 78 16.92 2.79 5.32
N VAL A 79 16.58 3.82 4.57
CA VAL A 79 17.53 4.67 3.82
C VAL A 79 17.26 6.14 4.11
N SER A 80 18.23 7.00 3.80
CA SER A 80 18.02 8.45 3.86
C SER A 80 16.94 8.88 2.84
N PRO A 81 16.09 9.88 3.15
CA PRO A 81 15.14 10.43 2.17
C PRO A 81 15.77 10.84 0.84
N ASN A 82 17.01 11.28 0.84
CA ASN A 82 17.75 11.70 -0.36
C ASN A 82 18.20 10.52 -1.24
N GLU A 83 18.18 9.31 -0.72
CA GLU A 83 18.54 8.08 -1.44
C GLU A 83 17.34 7.35 -2.02
N ILE A 84 16.12 7.88 -1.80
CA ILE A 84 14.89 7.29 -2.29
C ILE A 84 14.75 7.58 -3.79
N ASP A 85 14.60 6.52 -4.58
CA ASP A 85 14.30 6.68 -6.01
C ASP A 85 12.95 7.39 -6.19
N PRO A 86 12.88 8.46 -6.99
CA PRO A 86 11.64 9.20 -7.25
C PRO A 86 10.49 8.33 -7.78
N SER A 87 10.78 7.22 -8.45
CA SER A 87 9.75 6.29 -8.94
C SER A 87 8.98 5.60 -7.82
N VAL A 88 9.62 5.38 -6.66
CA VAL A 88 8.97 4.82 -5.47
C VAL A 88 7.91 5.78 -4.93
N LEU A 89 8.19 7.08 -4.99
CA LEU A 89 7.29 8.15 -4.52
C LEU A 89 6.09 8.38 -5.47
N ALA A 90 6.24 8.02 -6.75
CA ALA A 90 5.17 8.14 -7.74
C ALA A 90 4.02 7.12 -7.52
N ARG A 91 4.24 6.10 -6.71
CA ARG A 91 3.27 5.01 -6.48
C ARG A 91 2.00 5.44 -5.74
N VAL A 92 2.05 6.51 -4.97
CA VAL A 92 0.90 7.05 -4.24
C VAL A 92 0.64 8.47 -4.72
N PRO A 93 -0.28 8.67 -5.68
CA PRO A 93 -0.60 9.99 -6.19
C PRO A 93 -1.45 10.78 -5.19
N VAL A 94 -1.46 12.11 -5.37
CA VAL A 94 -2.42 13.01 -4.71
C VAL A 94 -3.71 13.03 -5.53
N ARG A 95 -4.86 12.87 -4.88
CA ARG A 95 -6.18 12.98 -5.53
C ARG A 95 -6.66 14.42 -5.56
N MET A 96 -7.08 14.88 -6.74
CA MET A 96 -7.59 16.24 -6.97
C MET A 96 -9.12 16.33 -6.77
N SER A 97 -9.65 15.56 -5.83
CA SER A 97 -11.08 15.49 -5.47
C SER A 97 -11.26 15.15 -3.99
N TYR A 98 -12.48 14.93 -3.53
CA TYR A 98 -12.81 14.39 -2.20
C TYR A 98 -12.98 12.88 -2.19
N ARG A 99 -12.73 12.21 -3.32
CA ARG A 99 -12.89 10.77 -3.41
C ARG A 99 -11.91 10.07 -2.48
N ASP A 100 -12.44 9.20 -1.63
CA ASP A 100 -11.67 8.30 -0.80
C ASP A 100 -11.42 6.96 -1.52
N GLY A 101 -10.46 6.21 -1.01
CA GLY A 101 -10.10 4.89 -1.53
C GLY A 101 -8.78 4.90 -2.26
N TYR A 102 -8.07 3.80 -2.09
CA TYR A 102 -6.75 3.60 -2.67
C TYR A 102 -6.83 3.13 -4.12
N PHE A 103 -7.91 2.40 -4.45
CA PHE A 103 -8.17 1.82 -5.75
C PHE A 103 -9.47 2.35 -6.34
N ASP A 104 -9.58 2.27 -7.66
CA ASP A 104 -10.76 2.68 -8.42
C ASP A 104 -11.52 1.46 -8.97
N ASP A 105 -11.21 0.26 -8.46
CA ASP A 105 -11.86 -0.98 -8.86
C ASP A 105 -13.36 -0.97 -8.52
N THR A 106 -14.16 -1.52 -9.42
CA THR A 106 -15.62 -1.62 -9.27
C THR A 106 -15.99 -2.49 -8.06
N TYR A 107 -15.19 -3.52 -7.80
CA TYR A 107 -15.43 -4.45 -6.69
C TYR A 107 -14.26 -4.37 -5.71
N GLN A 108 -14.55 -3.90 -4.50
CA GLN A 108 -13.62 -3.80 -3.39
C GLN A 108 -14.27 -4.46 -2.19
N VAL A 109 -13.86 -5.69 -1.89
CA VAL A 109 -14.50 -6.53 -0.89
C VAL A 109 -13.47 -7.20 0.01
N MET A 110 -13.89 -7.57 1.20
CA MET A 110 -13.14 -8.45 2.09
C MET A 110 -13.83 -9.80 2.13
N PRO A 111 -13.09 -10.93 2.24
CA PRO A 111 -13.68 -12.24 2.46
C PRO A 111 -14.54 -12.24 3.73
N ASP A 112 -15.70 -12.88 3.65
CA ASP A 112 -16.67 -12.92 4.76
C ASP A 112 -16.11 -13.65 6.01
N HIS A 113 -15.33 -14.71 5.81
CA HIS A 113 -14.72 -15.48 6.88
C HIS A 113 -13.22 -15.24 6.97
N SER A 114 -12.45 -15.84 6.05
CA SER A 114 -10.99 -15.73 6.02
C SER A 114 -10.46 -15.82 4.59
N PHE A 115 -9.25 -15.35 4.39
CA PHE A 115 -8.55 -15.57 3.12
C PHE A 115 -8.27 -17.06 2.87
N ALA A 116 -8.07 -17.87 3.92
CA ALA A 116 -7.92 -19.32 3.76
C ALA A 116 -9.19 -19.92 3.14
N THR A 117 -10.35 -19.67 3.72
CA THR A 117 -11.64 -20.14 3.19
C THR A 117 -11.92 -19.60 1.77
N PHE A 118 -11.55 -18.34 1.52
CA PHE A 118 -11.67 -17.77 0.17
C PHE A 118 -10.84 -18.55 -0.85
N PHE A 119 -9.58 -18.85 -0.54
CA PHE A 119 -8.71 -19.63 -1.44
C PHE A 119 -9.12 -21.09 -1.54
N GLU A 120 -9.55 -21.71 -0.45
CA GLU A 120 -10.12 -23.06 -0.47
C GLU A 120 -11.29 -23.16 -1.46
N ASN A 121 -12.22 -22.22 -1.39
CA ASN A 121 -13.35 -22.18 -2.31
C ASN A 121 -12.94 -21.90 -3.76
N LEU A 122 -12.02 -20.94 -3.97
CA LEU A 122 -11.53 -20.57 -5.29
C LEU A 122 -10.81 -21.72 -5.99
N LEU A 123 -10.06 -22.51 -5.24
CA LEU A 123 -9.21 -23.60 -5.74
C LEU A 123 -9.93 -24.96 -5.74
N ASN A 124 -11.15 -25.03 -5.20
CA ASN A 124 -11.95 -26.25 -5.17
C ASN A 124 -12.51 -26.59 -6.55
N HIS A 125 -11.68 -27.12 -7.42
CA HIS A 125 -12.05 -27.48 -8.78
C HIS A 125 -11.35 -28.80 -9.16
N PRO A 126 -12.03 -29.74 -9.86
CA PRO A 126 -11.47 -31.07 -10.17
C PRO A 126 -10.20 -31.06 -11.04
N ASN A 127 -9.96 -29.97 -11.76
CA ASN A 127 -8.75 -29.79 -12.58
C ASN A 127 -7.62 -29.05 -11.87
N ILE A 128 -7.76 -28.74 -10.56
CA ILE A 128 -6.74 -28.09 -9.76
C ILE A 128 -6.27 -29.07 -8.70
N SER A 129 -4.98 -29.36 -8.70
CA SER A 129 -4.33 -30.16 -7.65
C SER A 129 -3.45 -29.25 -6.81
N ILE A 130 -3.65 -29.26 -5.49
CA ILE A 130 -2.89 -28.45 -4.53
C ILE A 130 -1.97 -29.38 -3.75
N HIS A 131 -0.70 -29.03 -3.70
CA HIS A 131 0.31 -29.72 -2.92
C HIS A 131 0.91 -28.74 -1.91
N LEU A 132 0.62 -28.92 -0.62
CA LEU A 132 1.12 -28.09 0.47
C LEU A 132 2.36 -28.73 1.12
N GLY A 133 3.22 -27.90 1.71
CA GLY A 133 4.43 -28.35 2.39
C GLY A 133 5.52 -28.83 1.45
N ILE A 134 5.48 -28.45 0.18
CA ILE A 134 6.45 -28.79 -0.85
C ILE A 134 7.26 -27.56 -1.21
N GLU A 135 8.60 -27.69 -1.16
CA GLU A 135 9.49 -26.65 -1.67
C GLU A 135 9.62 -26.78 -3.19
N ALA A 136 9.14 -25.80 -3.93
CA ALA A 136 9.09 -25.87 -5.39
C ALA A 136 10.48 -26.02 -6.02
N LEU A 137 11.54 -25.47 -5.42
CA LEU A 137 12.91 -25.54 -5.93
C LEU A 137 13.54 -26.93 -5.80
N ASP A 138 12.99 -27.80 -4.96
CA ASP A 138 13.42 -29.21 -4.90
C ASP A 138 12.91 -30.06 -6.09
N HIS A 139 11.85 -29.55 -6.75
CA HIS A 139 11.14 -30.26 -7.82
C HIS A 139 11.25 -29.57 -9.19
N LEU A 140 11.33 -28.22 -9.21
CA LEU A 140 11.37 -27.44 -10.43
C LEU A 140 12.79 -26.99 -10.76
N ALA A 141 13.16 -27.11 -12.03
CA ALA A 141 14.41 -26.60 -12.58
C ALA A 141 14.19 -25.95 -13.94
N ALA A 142 15.04 -24.99 -14.30
CA ALA A 142 15.16 -24.48 -15.66
C ALA A 142 16.50 -24.92 -16.26
N LYS A 143 16.44 -25.66 -17.36
CA LYS A 143 17.63 -26.13 -18.06
C LYS A 143 17.36 -26.20 -19.56
N ASP A 144 18.32 -25.74 -20.35
CA ASP A 144 18.28 -25.73 -21.83
C ASP A 144 17.01 -25.02 -22.38
N GLY A 145 16.59 -23.92 -21.74
CA GLY A 145 15.40 -23.16 -22.14
C GLY A 145 14.07 -23.86 -21.87
N LYS A 146 14.06 -24.93 -21.06
CA LYS A 146 12.87 -25.70 -20.70
C LYS A 146 12.72 -25.76 -19.18
N PHE A 147 11.47 -25.90 -18.74
CA PHE A 147 11.18 -26.28 -17.36
C PHE A 147 11.22 -27.79 -17.17
N TRP A 148 11.73 -28.21 -16.04
CA TRP A 148 11.79 -29.58 -15.61
C TRP A 148 11.05 -29.72 -14.28
N LEU A 149 10.23 -30.78 -14.19
CA LEU A 149 9.53 -31.16 -12.96
C LEU A 149 9.93 -32.59 -12.62
N ASP A 150 10.47 -32.80 -11.44
CA ASP A 150 10.95 -34.11 -10.97
C ASP A 150 11.88 -34.80 -11.97
N GLY A 151 12.79 -34.06 -12.59
CA GLY A 151 13.75 -34.57 -13.55
C GLY A 151 13.20 -34.90 -14.95
N GLN A 152 11.95 -34.52 -15.24
CA GLN A 152 11.32 -34.70 -16.56
C GLN A 152 10.96 -33.29 -17.14
N VAL A 153 11.02 -33.18 -18.47
CA VAL A 153 10.62 -31.97 -19.16
C VAL A 153 9.14 -31.70 -18.91
N CYS A 154 8.85 -30.56 -18.34
CA CYS A 154 7.46 -30.10 -18.09
C CYS A 154 6.79 -29.74 -19.44
N PRO A 155 5.71 -30.43 -19.83
CA PRO A 155 5.06 -30.25 -21.12
C PRO A 155 4.12 -28.99 -21.13
N VAL A 156 3.93 -28.34 -20.00
CA VAL A 156 3.03 -27.21 -19.83
C VAL A 156 3.80 -25.99 -19.31
N PRO A 157 3.27 -24.78 -19.49
CA PRO A 157 3.87 -23.58 -18.90
C PRO A 157 3.95 -23.68 -17.39
N ALA A 158 5.07 -23.26 -16.81
CA ALA A 158 5.27 -23.15 -15.38
C ALA A 158 5.38 -21.67 -14.96
N VAL A 159 4.77 -21.31 -13.84
CA VAL A 159 4.85 -19.98 -13.25
C VAL A 159 5.43 -20.10 -11.84
N TYR A 160 6.63 -19.61 -11.65
CA TYR A 160 7.27 -19.59 -10.34
C TYR A 160 7.03 -18.23 -9.69
N THR A 161 6.41 -18.22 -8.52
CA THR A 161 6.08 -17.00 -7.76
C THR A 161 6.93 -16.80 -6.50
N GLY A 162 7.93 -17.67 -6.28
CA GLY A 162 8.90 -17.57 -5.19
C GLY A 162 9.96 -16.49 -5.42
N ALA A 163 10.98 -16.47 -4.56
CA ALA A 163 12.05 -15.50 -4.63
C ALA A 163 12.89 -15.67 -5.90
N LEU A 164 13.02 -14.60 -6.68
CA LEU A 164 13.70 -14.64 -7.98
C LEU A 164 15.18 -14.95 -7.84
N ASP A 165 15.85 -14.41 -6.84
CA ASP A 165 17.25 -14.67 -6.56
C ASP A 165 17.50 -16.13 -6.15
N GLU A 166 16.58 -16.74 -5.41
CA GLU A 166 16.64 -18.15 -5.04
C GLU A 166 16.44 -19.07 -6.25
N TRP A 167 15.54 -18.70 -7.18
CA TRP A 167 15.39 -19.40 -8.45
C TRP A 167 16.70 -19.51 -9.22
N PHE A 168 17.52 -18.47 -9.20
CA PHE A 168 18.84 -18.44 -9.83
C PHE A 168 19.98 -18.87 -8.89
N GLY A 169 19.70 -19.50 -7.74
CA GLY A 169 20.70 -19.95 -6.78
C GLY A 169 21.55 -18.81 -6.21
N CYS A 170 21.02 -17.59 -6.17
CA CYS A 170 21.70 -16.37 -5.70
C CYS A 170 23.05 -16.10 -6.39
N VAL A 171 23.26 -16.54 -7.63
CA VAL A 171 24.57 -16.42 -8.35
C VAL A 171 25.00 -14.97 -8.55
N TYR A 172 24.06 -14.02 -8.56
CA TYR A 172 24.31 -12.59 -8.63
C TYR A 172 24.18 -11.87 -7.28
N GLY A 173 24.14 -12.63 -6.18
CA GLY A 173 23.84 -12.12 -4.84
C GLY A 173 22.36 -12.14 -4.50
N ARG A 174 22.05 -11.88 -3.22
CA ARG A 174 20.66 -11.82 -2.74
C ARG A 174 20.05 -10.46 -3.02
N LEU A 175 18.77 -10.44 -3.40
CA LEU A 175 17.99 -9.20 -3.48
C LEU A 175 17.79 -8.60 -2.09
N PRO A 176 17.76 -7.25 -1.96
CA PRO A 176 17.63 -6.57 -0.67
C PRO A 176 16.19 -6.64 -0.16
N TYR A 177 15.83 -7.73 0.51
CA TYR A 177 14.53 -7.87 1.17
C TYR A 177 14.47 -7.08 2.47
N ARG A 178 13.26 -6.68 2.87
CA ARG A 178 12.97 -6.09 4.17
C ARG A 178 11.97 -6.95 4.92
N SER A 179 12.25 -7.18 6.19
CA SER A 179 11.38 -7.91 7.10
C SER A 179 10.56 -6.94 7.94
N LEU A 180 9.37 -7.36 8.31
CA LEU A 180 8.51 -6.65 9.26
C LEU A 180 8.52 -7.41 10.59
N ARG A 181 8.69 -6.65 11.68
CA ARG A 181 8.43 -7.15 13.03
C ARG A 181 7.05 -6.72 13.44
N PHE A 182 6.19 -7.66 13.82
CA PHE A 182 4.88 -7.40 14.35
C PHE A 182 4.92 -7.37 15.87
N GLU A 183 4.34 -6.33 16.45
CA GLU A 183 4.11 -6.22 17.90
C GLU A 183 2.61 -6.26 18.15
N TRP A 184 2.15 -7.30 18.79
CA TRP A 184 0.74 -7.47 19.11
C TRP A 184 0.42 -6.75 20.42
N LYS A 185 -0.63 -5.93 20.37
CA LYS A 185 -1.20 -5.25 21.56
C LYS A 185 -2.69 -5.51 21.62
N TYR A 186 -3.18 -5.71 22.83
CA TYR A 186 -4.59 -5.92 23.09
C TYR A 186 -5.12 -4.72 23.88
N THR A 187 -6.31 -4.26 23.53
CA THR A 187 -7.02 -3.18 24.21
C THR A 187 -8.49 -3.52 24.29
N GLU A 188 -9.12 -3.08 25.39
CA GLU A 188 -10.56 -3.21 25.63
C GLU A 188 -11.35 -2.04 25.01
N GLU A 189 -10.68 -1.00 24.53
CA GLU A 189 -11.31 0.12 23.86
C GLU A 189 -12.02 -0.34 22.59
N ASP A 190 -13.19 0.23 22.29
CA ASP A 190 -13.92 -0.07 21.06
C ASP A 190 -13.11 0.26 19.81
N SER A 191 -12.40 1.36 19.83
CA SER A 191 -11.46 1.77 18.76
C SER A 191 -10.28 2.51 19.36
N TYR A 192 -9.08 2.07 19.02
CA TYR A 192 -7.83 2.69 19.42
C TYR A 192 -7.44 3.88 18.54
N GLN A 193 -7.85 3.86 17.28
CA GLN A 193 -7.51 4.86 16.28
C GLN A 193 -8.68 5.13 15.33
N PRO A 194 -8.68 6.26 14.59
CA PRO A 194 -9.84 6.68 13.80
C PRO A 194 -10.12 5.86 12.54
N ALA A 195 -9.23 4.94 12.18
CA ALA A 195 -9.36 4.08 11.00
C ALA A 195 -8.73 2.70 11.25
N PRO A 196 -9.19 1.65 10.55
CA PRO A 196 -8.63 0.30 10.71
C PRO A 196 -7.12 0.23 10.50
N VAL A 197 -6.60 1.04 9.58
CA VAL A 197 -5.17 1.12 9.30
C VAL A 197 -4.73 2.57 9.30
N VAL A 198 -3.79 2.91 10.17
CA VAL A 198 -3.19 4.24 10.23
C VAL A 198 -1.68 4.14 10.10
N ALA A 199 -1.12 4.88 9.17
CA ALA A 199 0.32 5.06 9.06
C ALA A 199 0.78 6.24 9.94
N TYR A 200 1.95 6.08 10.54
CA TYR A 200 2.58 7.02 11.47
C TYR A 200 3.99 7.38 10.97
N PRO A 201 4.13 8.25 9.97
CA PRO A 201 5.42 8.58 9.36
C PRO A 201 6.43 9.10 10.36
N GLN A 202 5.97 9.92 11.32
CA GLN A 202 6.81 10.61 12.29
C GLN A 202 7.09 9.78 13.56
N ALA A 203 6.37 8.68 13.79
CA ALA A 203 6.54 7.87 14.99
C ALA A 203 7.91 7.17 15.03
N LYS A 204 8.49 7.03 16.22
CA LYS A 204 9.71 6.26 16.42
C LYS A 204 9.37 4.81 16.76
N GLY A 205 10.05 3.87 16.11
CA GLY A 205 9.96 2.44 16.42
C GLY A 205 8.87 1.65 15.70
N TYR A 206 7.88 2.32 15.08
CA TYR A 206 6.85 1.67 14.27
C TYR A 206 6.45 2.55 13.08
N MET A 207 5.85 1.93 12.09
CA MET A 207 5.43 2.61 10.84
C MET A 207 3.92 2.77 10.77
N ARG A 208 3.19 1.78 11.25
CA ARG A 208 1.76 1.62 11.03
C ARG A 208 1.16 0.83 12.16
N ILE A 209 -0.06 1.16 12.52
CA ILE A 209 -0.91 0.35 13.39
C ILE A 209 -2.07 -0.17 12.55
N THR A 210 -2.32 -1.47 12.64
CA THR A 210 -3.48 -2.12 12.05
C THR A 210 -4.36 -2.62 13.17
N GLU A 211 -5.57 -2.12 13.23
CA GLU A 211 -6.57 -2.50 14.22
C GLU A 211 -7.52 -3.53 13.61
N TYR A 212 -7.16 -4.80 13.74
CA TYR A 212 -7.84 -5.91 13.06
C TYR A 212 -9.32 -6.03 13.40
N LYS A 213 -9.73 -5.70 14.63
CA LYS A 213 -11.15 -5.71 15.03
C LYS A 213 -12.02 -4.75 14.19
N ASN A 214 -11.42 -3.69 13.64
CA ASN A 214 -12.08 -2.72 12.78
C ASN A 214 -11.92 -3.05 11.28
N CYS A 215 -11.04 -3.99 10.91
CA CYS A 215 -10.92 -4.51 9.55
C CYS A 215 -12.01 -5.55 9.22
N LEU A 216 -12.50 -6.25 10.24
CA LEU A 216 -13.56 -7.23 10.07
C LEU A 216 -14.88 -6.49 9.92
N TYR A 217 -15.60 -6.78 8.84
CA TYR A 217 -16.96 -6.32 8.65
C TYR A 217 -17.83 -6.96 9.73
N ASN A 218 -18.09 -6.20 10.79
CA ASN A 218 -18.86 -6.70 11.91
C ASN A 218 -20.35 -6.68 11.51
N ARG A 219 -20.89 -7.84 11.09
CA ARG A 219 -22.30 -8.01 10.70
C ARG A 219 -23.27 -7.48 11.77
N GLU A 220 -22.91 -7.55 13.04
CA GLU A 220 -23.73 -7.06 14.15
C GLU A 220 -23.83 -5.53 14.16
N LYS A 221 -22.74 -4.80 13.84
CA LYS A 221 -22.79 -3.34 13.72
C LYS A 221 -23.59 -2.88 12.49
N ALA A 222 -23.55 -3.60 11.39
CA ALA A 222 -24.33 -3.29 10.20
C ALA A 222 -25.84 -3.56 10.40
N ALA A 223 -26.19 -4.52 11.23
CA ALA A 223 -27.59 -4.79 11.59
C ALA A 223 -28.16 -3.73 12.54
N ALA A 224 -27.33 -3.12 13.39
CA ALA A 224 -27.74 -2.04 14.30
C ALA A 224 -27.87 -0.65 13.64
N MET A 225 -27.40 -0.50 12.40
CA MET A 225 -27.51 0.74 11.59
C MET A 225 -28.66 0.71 10.58
N ARG A 226 -29.50 -0.30 10.57
CA ARG A 226 -30.77 -0.40 9.84
C ARG A 226 -31.92 -0.23 10.82
#